data_27da85321544418e709ec9541d14e2c8
#
_entry.id   27da85321544418e709ec9541d14e2c8
#
_cell.length_a   1.000
_cell.length_b   1.000
_cell.length_c   1.000
_cell.angle_alpha   90.00
_cell.angle_beta   90.00
_cell.angle_gamma   90.00
#
_symmetry.space_group_name_H-M   'P 1'
#
loop_
_entity.id
_entity.type
_entity.pdbx_description
1 polymer ?
#
loop_
_entity_poly.entity_id
_entity_poly.type
_entity_poly.pdbx_seq_one_letter_code
_entity_poly.pdbx_strand_id
1 'polypeptide(L)'
;MHARLTSKSAFPAAGVAAGLLFVTWFAAFHIGVVQRADQSILQGFSDIGQRNGIRPVANFVANLCSPEPYLYFAWIPMLVAVMRGRPRVALAIAVILLGANLTTHLLKPLLAEPRPAWLLHGVAQIGAASWPSGHATAAMSFALCAVLASPARLRPLVAAVGAAFAVAVCYSFLALAWHYPSDVLGGFLVATTWTLLAVGALLALPQRQPAVPSVSKTATWRALGPSAAAVIGAGGLAVLVAVARPHAVVSFARSHEVFVLGAAAIALVALALATGLMLAVRR
;
A
#
# COMPACT_ATOMS: atom_id res chain seq x y z
N MET A 1 -11.56 22.18 8.57
CA MET A 1 -12.23 22.21 7.22
C MET A 1 -11.72 20.98 6.47
N HIS A 2 -12.48 19.85 6.41
CA HIS A 2 -12.07 18.68 5.62
C HIS A 2 -12.53 18.93 4.19
N ALA A 3 -11.59 19.23 3.29
CA ALA A 3 -11.86 19.39 1.87
C ALA A 3 -12.41 18.06 1.33
N ARG A 4 -13.67 18.09 0.84
CA ARG A 4 -14.26 16.93 0.14
C ARG A 4 -13.53 16.73 -1.19
N LEU A 5 -13.22 15.50 -1.52
CA LEU A 5 -12.67 15.19 -2.83
C LEU A 5 -13.72 15.55 -3.90
N THR A 6 -13.32 16.36 -4.85
CA THR A 6 -14.10 16.73 -6.03
C THR A 6 -13.33 16.27 -7.27
N SER A 7 -13.98 16.23 -8.43
CA SER A 7 -13.25 15.95 -9.68
C SER A 7 -12.11 16.96 -9.90
N LYS A 8 -12.34 18.22 -9.58
CA LYS A 8 -11.34 19.30 -9.69
C LYS A 8 -10.14 19.13 -8.77
N SER A 9 -10.24 18.39 -7.67
CA SER A 9 -9.12 18.09 -6.76
C SER A 9 -8.54 16.69 -6.96
N ALA A 10 -9.34 15.71 -7.44
CA ALA A 10 -8.89 14.34 -7.64
C ALA A 10 -7.87 14.20 -8.79
N PHE A 11 -8.09 14.86 -9.92
CA PHE A 11 -7.15 14.81 -11.03
C PHE A 11 -5.79 15.49 -10.73
N PRO A 12 -5.73 16.69 -10.14
CA PRO A 12 -4.46 17.23 -9.66
C PRO A 12 -3.76 16.33 -8.64
N ALA A 13 -4.52 15.74 -7.69
CA ALA A 13 -3.94 14.80 -6.73
C ALA A 13 -3.37 13.53 -7.41
N ALA A 14 -4.01 13.03 -8.48
CA ALA A 14 -3.46 11.95 -9.30
C ALA A 14 -2.16 12.37 -9.99
N GLY A 15 -2.10 13.61 -10.52
CA GLY A 15 -0.88 14.18 -11.09
C GLY A 15 0.25 14.28 -10.07
N VAL A 16 -0.06 14.71 -8.84
CA VAL A 16 0.92 14.73 -7.73
C VAL A 16 1.41 13.32 -7.40
N ALA A 17 0.51 12.33 -7.31
CA ALA A 17 0.91 10.93 -7.05
C ALA A 17 1.81 10.37 -8.16
N ALA A 18 1.52 10.68 -9.43
CA ALA A 18 2.36 10.31 -10.57
C ALA A 18 3.71 11.05 -10.55
N GLY A 19 3.74 12.32 -10.17
CA GLY A 19 4.98 13.06 -9.98
C GLY A 19 5.85 12.49 -8.85
N LEU A 20 5.23 12.13 -7.71
CA LEU A 20 5.91 11.47 -6.60
C LEU A 20 6.43 10.08 -7.00
N LEU A 21 5.72 9.36 -7.88
CA LEU A 21 6.19 8.09 -8.44
C LEU A 21 7.54 8.29 -9.15
N PHE A 22 7.63 9.30 -10.03
CA PHE A 22 8.87 9.61 -10.73
C PHE A 22 9.98 10.07 -9.76
N VAL A 23 9.66 10.93 -8.78
CA VAL A 23 10.62 11.39 -7.76
C VAL A 23 11.14 10.21 -6.94
N THR A 24 10.28 9.27 -6.58
CA THR A 24 10.67 8.06 -5.82
C THR A 24 11.63 7.19 -6.64
N TRP A 25 11.33 6.98 -7.92
CA TRP A 25 12.23 6.27 -8.84
C TRP A 25 13.59 6.97 -8.91
N PHE A 26 13.61 8.27 -9.25
CA PHE A 26 14.84 9.03 -9.37
C PHE A 26 15.67 8.98 -8.09
N ALA A 27 15.05 9.19 -6.94
CA ALA A 27 15.72 9.16 -5.65
C ALA A 27 16.32 7.78 -5.34
N ALA A 28 15.58 6.72 -5.63
CA ALA A 28 16.00 5.34 -5.37
C ALA A 28 17.20 4.89 -6.22
N PHE A 29 17.32 5.41 -7.44
CA PHE A 29 18.38 4.98 -8.36
C PHE A 29 19.57 5.96 -8.43
N HIS A 30 19.36 7.24 -8.11
CA HIS A 30 20.40 8.27 -8.32
C HIS A 30 20.83 9.01 -7.05
N ILE A 31 20.14 8.82 -5.89
CA ILE A 31 20.50 9.49 -4.64
C ILE A 31 21.10 8.49 -3.63
N GLY A 32 22.41 8.57 -3.42
CA GLY A 32 23.16 7.61 -2.60
C GLY A 32 22.68 7.49 -1.14
N VAL A 33 22.13 8.55 -0.53
CA VAL A 33 21.56 8.46 0.83
C VAL A 33 20.29 7.59 0.82
N VAL A 34 19.43 7.72 -0.21
CA VAL A 34 18.21 6.92 -0.35
C VAL A 34 18.56 5.46 -0.63
N GLN A 35 19.56 5.22 -1.48
CA GLN A 35 20.07 3.86 -1.76
C GLN A 35 20.58 3.17 -0.50
N ARG A 36 21.35 3.87 0.34
CA ARG A 36 21.81 3.32 1.63
C ARG A 36 20.66 3.05 2.60
N ALA A 37 19.67 3.94 2.65
CA ALA A 37 18.47 3.71 3.47
C ALA A 37 17.69 2.50 2.98
N ASP A 38 17.45 2.38 1.67
CA ASP A 38 16.80 1.23 1.04
C ASP A 38 17.51 -0.09 1.41
N GLN A 39 18.83 -0.12 1.29
CA GLN A 39 19.65 -1.27 1.67
C GLN A 39 19.52 -1.61 3.17
N SER A 40 19.64 -0.60 4.04
CA SER A 40 19.59 -0.82 5.49
C SER A 40 18.22 -1.32 5.94
N ILE A 41 17.15 -0.81 5.34
CA ILE A 41 15.78 -1.28 5.62
C ILE A 41 15.62 -2.73 5.14
N LEU A 42 16.06 -3.03 3.92
CA LEU A 42 15.99 -4.37 3.34
C LEU A 42 16.80 -5.38 4.17
N GLN A 43 17.98 -5.00 4.64
CA GLN A 43 18.82 -5.85 5.50
C GLN A 43 18.05 -6.28 6.75
N GLY A 44 17.41 -5.33 7.46
CA GLY A 44 16.62 -5.66 8.64
C GLY A 44 15.45 -6.61 8.36
N PHE A 45 14.77 -6.45 7.21
CA PHE A 45 13.73 -7.39 6.78
C PHE A 45 14.32 -8.75 6.45
N SER A 46 15.43 -8.83 5.72
CA SER A 46 16.12 -10.06 5.36
C SER A 46 16.58 -10.85 6.60
N ASP A 47 17.15 -10.16 7.60
CA ASP A 47 17.59 -10.78 8.85
C ASP A 47 16.40 -11.39 9.65
N ILE A 48 15.24 -10.74 9.61
CA ILE A 48 14.01 -11.34 10.14
C ILE A 48 13.59 -12.55 9.30
N GLY A 49 13.65 -12.44 7.98
CA GLY A 49 13.27 -13.50 7.04
C GLY A 49 14.09 -14.78 7.17
N GLN A 50 15.33 -14.67 7.65
CA GLN A 50 16.22 -15.82 7.88
C GLN A 50 15.92 -16.57 9.18
N ARG A 51 15.07 -16.03 10.08
CA ARG A 51 14.69 -16.71 11.31
C ARG A 51 13.81 -17.90 11.02
N ASN A 52 13.96 -18.98 11.83
CA ASN A 52 13.20 -20.21 11.68
C ASN A 52 11.68 -19.94 11.66
N GLY A 53 11.00 -20.54 10.68
CA GLY A 53 9.54 -20.45 10.52
C GLY A 53 9.03 -19.17 9.84
N ILE A 54 9.83 -18.12 9.68
CA ILE A 54 9.39 -16.88 9.02
C ILE A 54 9.26 -17.07 7.50
N ARG A 55 10.26 -17.69 6.86
CA ARG A 55 10.31 -17.81 5.41
C ARG A 55 9.11 -18.52 4.76
N PRO A 56 8.60 -19.66 5.30
CA PRO A 56 7.39 -20.29 4.77
C PRO A 56 6.15 -19.40 4.86
N VAL A 57 5.97 -18.70 5.98
CA VAL A 57 4.85 -17.77 6.18
C VAL A 57 4.97 -16.58 5.24
N ALA A 58 6.15 -15.99 5.12
CA ALA A 58 6.42 -14.89 4.20
C ALA A 58 6.16 -15.30 2.74
N ASN A 59 6.61 -16.49 2.32
CA ASN A 59 6.30 -17.02 0.99
C ASN A 59 4.79 -17.16 0.76
N PHE A 60 4.06 -17.73 1.69
CA PHE A 60 2.61 -17.89 1.56
C PHE A 60 1.92 -16.52 1.40
N VAL A 61 2.22 -15.56 2.28
CA VAL A 61 1.58 -14.23 2.26
C VAL A 61 1.98 -13.42 1.03
N ALA A 62 3.27 -13.41 0.66
CA ALA A 62 3.73 -12.71 -0.54
C ALA A 62 3.05 -13.27 -1.81
N ASN A 63 2.96 -14.60 -1.93
CA ASN A 63 2.36 -15.26 -3.09
C ASN A 63 0.86 -14.97 -3.25
N LEU A 64 0.14 -14.51 -2.24
CA LEU A 64 -1.24 -14.06 -2.42
C LEU A 64 -1.39 -13.00 -3.51
N CYS A 65 -0.37 -12.14 -3.67
CA CYS A 65 -0.36 -11.11 -4.71
C CYS A 65 0.50 -11.48 -5.94
N SER A 66 0.93 -12.74 -6.08
CA SER A 66 1.47 -13.25 -7.34
C SER A 66 0.36 -13.39 -8.39
N PRO A 67 0.69 -13.33 -9.70
CA PRO A 67 -0.33 -13.23 -10.75
C PRO A 67 -1.45 -14.27 -10.66
N GLU A 68 -1.13 -15.57 -10.51
CA GLU A 68 -2.14 -16.63 -10.44
C GLU A 68 -3.04 -16.52 -9.20
N PRO A 69 -2.54 -16.55 -7.95
CA PRO A 69 -3.42 -16.45 -6.78
C PRO A 69 -4.21 -15.14 -6.76
N TYR A 70 -3.61 -14.04 -7.20
CA TYR A 70 -4.28 -12.73 -7.24
C TYR A 70 -5.51 -12.72 -8.15
N LEU A 71 -5.46 -13.38 -9.29
CA LEU A 71 -6.58 -13.48 -10.21
C LEU A 71 -7.83 -14.14 -9.61
N TYR A 72 -7.67 -15.02 -8.60
CA TYR A 72 -8.82 -15.68 -7.97
C TYR A 72 -9.65 -14.76 -7.06
N PHE A 73 -9.09 -13.68 -6.52
CA PHE A 73 -9.81 -12.83 -5.60
C PHE A 73 -9.82 -11.32 -5.95
N ALA A 74 -8.98 -10.90 -6.90
CA ALA A 74 -8.89 -9.48 -7.30
C ALA A 74 -10.23 -8.90 -7.78
N TRP A 75 -11.11 -9.72 -8.36
CA TRP A 75 -12.42 -9.33 -8.84
C TRP A 75 -13.50 -9.19 -7.75
N ILE A 76 -13.23 -9.66 -6.52
CA ILE A 76 -14.21 -9.61 -5.42
C ILE A 76 -14.74 -8.19 -5.17
N PRO A 77 -13.92 -7.12 -5.06
CA PRO A 77 -14.44 -5.77 -4.90
C PRO A 77 -15.36 -5.33 -6.05
N MET A 78 -15.07 -5.75 -7.29
CA MET A 78 -15.91 -5.46 -8.45
C MET A 78 -17.27 -6.17 -8.33
N LEU A 79 -17.27 -7.45 -7.99
CA LEU A 79 -18.49 -8.22 -7.76
C LEU A 79 -19.34 -7.59 -6.65
N VAL A 80 -18.74 -7.22 -5.51
CA VAL A 80 -19.42 -6.52 -4.42
C VAL A 80 -20.08 -5.22 -4.93
N ALA A 81 -19.39 -4.44 -5.75
CA ALA A 81 -19.93 -3.22 -6.32
C ALA A 81 -21.14 -3.50 -7.25
N VAL A 82 -21.08 -4.54 -8.09
CA VAL A 82 -22.19 -4.99 -8.96
C VAL A 82 -23.39 -5.42 -8.11
N MET A 83 -23.19 -6.32 -7.15
CA MET A 83 -24.25 -6.82 -6.26
C MET A 83 -24.93 -5.70 -5.47
N ARG A 84 -24.26 -4.60 -5.26
CA ARG A 84 -24.79 -3.39 -4.60
C ARG A 84 -25.47 -2.41 -5.58
N GLY A 85 -25.67 -2.79 -6.83
CA GLY A 85 -26.27 -1.93 -7.85
C GLY A 85 -25.43 -0.71 -8.22
N ARG A 86 -24.08 -0.81 -8.11
CA ARG A 86 -23.14 0.28 -8.39
C ARG A 86 -22.23 0.00 -9.59
N PRO A 87 -22.80 -0.20 -10.81
CA PRO A 87 -22.03 -0.64 -11.98
C PRO A 87 -20.92 0.34 -12.37
N ARG A 88 -21.13 1.67 -12.20
CA ARG A 88 -20.09 2.68 -12.46
C ARG A 88 -18.88 2.50 -11.53
N VAL A 89 -19.09 2.13 -10.26
CA VAL A 89 -18.02 1.83 -9.31
C VAL A 89 -17.33 0.51 -9.67
N ALA A 90 -18.09 -0.50 -10.12
CA ALA A 90 -17.51 -1.75 -10.60
C ALA A 90 -16.59 -1.51 -11.81
N LEU A 91 -17.02 -0.69 -12.78
CA LEU A 91 -16.18 -0.30 -13.91
C LEU A 91 -14.91 0.45 -13.45
N ALA A 92 -15.04 1.40 -12.52
CA ALA A 92 -13.90 2.11 -11.96
C ALA A 92 -12.91 1.16 -11.28
N ILE A 93 -13.40 0.16 -10.53
CA ILE A 93 -12.57 -0.88 -9.92
C ILE A 93 -11.83 -1.69 -10.98
N ALA A 94 -12.51 -2.10 -12.06
CA ALA A 94 -11.86 -2.80 -13.17
C ALA A 94 -10.73 -1.94 -13.79
N VAL A 95 -11.00 -0.66 -14.03
CA VAL A 95 -9.99 0.29 -14.56
C VAL A 95 -8.81 0.44 -13.61
N ILE A 96 -9.03 0.53 -12.29
CA ILE A 96 -7.95 0.62 -11.29
C ILE A 96 -7.09 -0.64 -11.33
N LEU A 97 -7.71 -1.81 -11.22
CA LEU A 97 -6.98 -3.08 -11.13
C LEU A 97 -6.19 -3.37 -12.41
N LEU A 98 -6.81 -3.18 -13.58
CA LEU A 98 -6.13 -3.40 -14.86
C LEU A 98 -5.08 -2.32 -15.12
N GLY A 99 -5.43 -1.05 -14.96
CA GLY A 99 -4.55 0.07 -15.24
C GLY A 99 -3.31 0.09 -14.36
N ALA A 100 -3.47 -0.13 -13.04
CA ALA A 100 -2.35 -0.14 -12.11
C ALA A 100 -1.39 -1.31 -12.40
N ASN A 101 -1.92 -2.52 -12.59
CA ASN A 101 -1.07 -3.69 -12.86
C ASN A 101 -0.40 -3.60 -14.24
N LEU A 102 -1.12 -3.16 -15.27
CA LEU A 102 -0.55 -2.94 -16.60
C LEU A 102 0.55 -1.87 -16.58
N THR A 103 0.29 -0.73 -15.91
CA THR A 103 1.30 0.34 -15.77
C THR A 103 2.56 -0.18 -15.09
N THR A 104 2.42 -0.93 -13.99
CA THR A 104 3.56 -1.54 -13.31
C THR A 104 4.33 -2.49 -14.24
N HIS A 105 3.61 -3.31 -15.01
CA HIS A 105 4.23 -4.25 -15.94
C HIS A 105 5.00 -3.54 -17.06
N LEU A 106 4.47 -2.44 -17.56
CA LEU A 106 5.12 -1.63 -18.61
C LEU A 106 6.29 -0.81 -18.07
N LEU A 107 6.19 -0.26 -16.86
CA LEU A 107 7.27 0.54 -16.26
C LEU A 107 8.50 -0.30 -15.92
N LYS A 108 8.34 -1.57 -15.55
CA LYS A 108 9.47 -2.44 -15.19
C LYS A 108 10.55 -2.51 -16.26
N PRO A 109 10.28 -2.88 -17.52
CA PRO A 109 11.32 -2.88 -18.54
C PRO A 109 11.78 -1.49 -18.97
N LEU A 110 10.89 -0.48 -18.92
CA LEU A 110 11.19 0.89 -19.35
C LEU A 110 12.13 1.61 -18.37
N LEU A 111 12.02 1.30 -17.08
CA LEU A 111 12.78 1.92 -15.99
C LEU A 111 13.75 0.91 -15.34
N ALA A 112 14.04 -0.20 -16.05
CA ALA A 112 14.96 -1.21 -15.57
C ALA A 112 16.38 -0.63 -15.46
N GLU A 113 16.87 -0.52 -14.24
CA GLU A 113 18.20 -0.02 -13.95
C GLU A 113 18.83 -0.89 -12.83
N PRO A 114 20.05 -1.40 -13.02
CA PRO A 114 20.72 -2.19 -12.01
C PRO A 114 21.07 -1.32 -10.80
N ARG A 115 20.79 -1.82 -9.61
CA ARG A 115 21.25 -1.18 -8.37
C ARG A 115 22.77 -1.29 -8.28
N PRO A 116 23.48 -0.31 -7.69
CA PRO A 116 24.92 -0.35 -7.52
C PRO A 116 25.39 -1.64 -6.86
N ALA A 117 26.50 -2.23 -7.35
CA ALA A 117 26.99 -3.53 -6.88
C ALA A 117 27.31 -3.53 -5.36
N TRP A 118 27.70 -2.40 -4.79
CA TRP A 118 27.97 -2.26 -3.35
C TRP A 118 26.72 -2.42 -2.47
N LEU A 119 25.50 -2.27 -3.05
CA LEU A 119 24.23 -2.54 -2.37
C LEU A 119 23.90 -4.03 -2.28
N LEU A 120 24.55 -4.87 -3.09
CA LEU A 120 24.17 -6.29 -3.23
C LEU A 120 24.91 -7.21 -2.27
N HIS A 121 25.82 -6.70 -1.45
CA HIS A 121 26.61 -7.52 -0.52
C HIS A 121 25.70 -8.14 0.55
N GLY A 122 25.54 -9.48 0.48
CA GLY A 122 24.79 -10.27 1.48
C GLY A 122 23.28 -10.37 1.29
N VAL A 123 22.70 -9.75 0.26
CA VAL A 123 21.27 -9.87 -0.07
C VAL A 123 21.12 -10.60 -1.42
N ALA A 124 20.02 -11.36 -1.58
CA ALA A 124 19.71 -11.99 -2.85
C ALA A 124 19.71 -10.96 -4.00
N GLN A 125 20.19 -11.37 -5.19
CA GLN A 125 20.26 -10.49 -6.36
C GLN A 125 18.85 -10.08 -6.78
N ILE A 126 18.47 -8.83 -6.49
CA ILE A 126 17.23 -8.23 -6.96
C ILE A 126 17.49 -7.74 -8.39
N GLY A 127 16.68 -8.22 -9.34
CA GLY A 127 16.85 -7.90 -10.76
C GLY A 127 16.68 -6.41 -11.07
N ALA A 128 17.31 -5.94 -12.14
CA ALA A 128 17.22 -4.54 -12.59
C ALA A 128 15.78 -4.04 -12.81
N ALA A 129 14.87 -4.92 -13.25
CA ALA A 129 13.46 -4.62 -13.47
C ALA A 129 12.60 -4.83 -12.21
N SER A 130 13.12 -4.53 -11.01
CA SER A 130 12.38 -4.69 -9.74
C SER A 130 11.34 -3.59 -9.53
N TRP A 131 11.62 -2.37 -9.96
CA TRP A 131 10.80 -1.19 -9.72
C TRP A 131 9.77 -0.92 -10.83
N PRO A 132 8.53 -0.51 -10.47
CA PRO A 132 7.90 -0.58 -9.16
C PRO A 132 7.44 -2.00 -8.80
N SER A 133 7.20 -2.29 -7.51
CA SER A 133 6.77 -3.63 -7.08
C SER A 133 5.36 -3.97 -7.54
N GLY A 134 5.22 -5.06 -8.32
CA GLY A 134 3.93 -5.60 -8.74
C GLY A 134 3.07 -6.10 -7.57
N HIS A 135 3.67 -6.78 -6.60
CA HIS A 135 2.99 -7.26 -5.40
C HIS A 135 2.42 -6.09 -4.55
N ALA A 136 3.22 -5.03 -4.38
CA ALA A 136 2.76 -3.83 -3.67
C ALA A 136 1.62 -3.12 -4.42
N THR A 137 1.73 -3.01 -5.76
CA THR A 137 0.67 -2.45 -6.61
C THR A 137 -0.62 -3.26 -6.49
N ALA A 138 -0.54 -4.57 -6.60
CA ALA A 138 -1.68 -5.48 -6.49
C ALA A 138 -2.35 -5.38 -5.11
N ALA A 139 -1.57 -5.49 -4.03
CA ALA A 139 -2.09 -5.44 -2.67
C ALA A 139 -2.77 -4.11 -2.35
N MET A 140 -2.13 -2.98 -2.70
CA MET A 140 -2.69 -1.65 -2.44
C MET A 140 -3.90 -1.35 -3.34
N SER A 141 -3.86 -1.71 -4.63
CA SER A 141 -5.01 -1.55 -5.53
C SER A 141 -6.22 -2.32 -5.02
N PHE A 142 -6.02 -3.58 -4.58
CA PHE A 142 -7.08 -4.39 -3.98
C PHE A 142 -7.66 -3.72 -2.73
N ALA A 143 -6.81 -3.25 -1.82
CA ALA A 143 -7.24 -2.56 -0.59
C ALA A 143 -8.08 -1.31 -0.89
N LEU A 144 -7.63 -0.46 -1.81
CA LEU A 144 -8.34 0.76 -2.21
C LEU A 144 -9.66 0.43 -2.93
N CYS A 145 -9.68 -0.58 -3.81
CA CYS A 145 -10.90 -1.05 -4.47
C CYS A 145 -11.91 -1.64 -3.48
N ALA A 146 -11.45 -2.37 -2.47
CA ALA A 146 -12.30 -2.88 -1.40
C ALA A 146 -12.99 -1.74 -0.62
N VAL A 147 -12.27 -0.65 -0.32
CA VAL A 147 -12.84 0.56 0.30
C VAL A 147 -13.92 1.19 -0.59
N LEU A 148 -13.67 1.31 -1.90
CA LEU A 148 -14.65 1.87 -2.87
C LEU A 148 -15.91 1.02 -2.98
N ALA A 149 -15.77 -0.31 -2.98
CA ALA A 149 -16.89 -1.25 -3.08
C ALA A 149 -17.75 -1.27 -1.81
N SER A 150 -17.17 -1.00 -0.65
CA SER A 150 -17.79 -1.22 0.65
C SER A 150 -18.90 -0.22 0.99
N PRO A 151 -19.93 -0.64 1.79
CA PRO A 151 -20.90 0.27 2.37
C PRO A 151 -20.23 1.22 3.35
N ALA A 152 -20.77 2.44 3.48
CA ALA A 152 -20.18 3.51 4.29
C ALA A 152 -19.86 3.07 5.74
N ARG A 153 -20.73 2.25 6.35
CA ARG A 153 -20.56 1.72 7.72
C ARG A 153 -19.34 0.78 7.88
N LEU A 154 -18.99 0.04 6.82
CA LEU A 154 -17.87 -0.93 6.85
C LEU A 154 -16.56 -0.37 6.32
N ARG A 155 -16.59 0.76 5.61
CA ARG A 155 -15.38 1.37 5.03
C ARG A 155 -14.25 1.57 6.03
N PRO A 156 -14.48 2.00 7.29
CA PRO A 156 -13.40 2.16 8.26
C PRO A 156 -12.69 0.84 8.57
N LEU A 157 -13.47 -0.22 8.78
CA LEU A 157 -12.91 -1.56 9.01
C LEU A 157 -12.17 -2.07 7.76
N VAL A 158 -12.78 -1.93 6.58
CA VAL A 158 -12.17 -2.38 5.32
C VAL A 158 -10.90 -1.60 5.00
N ALA A 159 -10.83 -0.30 5.33
CA ALA A 159 -9.61 0.49 5.17
C ALA A 159 -8.48 -0.01 6.08
N ALA A 160 -8.79 -0.28 7.36
CA ALA A 160 -7.81 -0.81 8.31
C ALA A 160 -7.32 -2.22 7.91
N VAL A 161 -8.24 -3.13 7.59
CA VAL A 161 -7.93 -4.50 7.17
C VAL A 161 -7.18 -4.50 5.83
N GLY A 162 -7.60 -3.67 4.87
CA GLY A 162 -6.94 -3.54 3.58
C GLY A 162 -5.52 -3.00 3.69
N ALA A 163 -5.31 -1.98 4.55
CA ALA A 163 -3.97 -1.48 4.83
C ALA A 163 -3.10 -2.55 5.50
N ALA A 164 -3.64 -3.28 6.49
CA ALA A 164 -2.92 -4.38 7.14
C ALA A 164 -2.55 -5.49 6.15
N PHE A 165 -3.45 -5.85 5.24
CA PHE A 165 -3.18 -6.80 4.15
C PHE A 165 -2.03 -6.31 3.25
N ALA A 166 -2.09 -5.06 2.79
CA ALA A 166 -1.03 -4.50 1.94
C ALA A 166 0.32 -4.48 2.67
N VAL A 167 0.35 -4.10 3.94
CA VAL A 167 1.56 -4.13 4.79
C VAL A 167 2.09 -5.56 4.95
N ALA A 168 1.22 -6.53 5.27
CA ALA A 168 1.60 -7.93 5.43
C ALA A 168 2.25 -8.49 4.16
N VAL A 169 1.66 -8.25 2.99
CA VAL A 169 2.24 -8.65 1.69
C VAL A 169 3.60 -7.98 1.48
N CYS A 170 3.69 -6.66 1.71
CA CYS A 170 4.94 -5.92 1.51
C CYS A 170 6.05 -6.39 2.45
N TYR A 171 5.78 -6.57 3.74
CA TYR A 171 6.77 -7.07 4.69
C TYR A 171 7.21 -8.49 4.36
N SER A 172 6.30 -9.32 3.85
CA SER A 172 6.60 -10.69 3.47
C SER A 172 7.60 -10.76 2.33
N PHE A 173 7.38 -10.05 1.21
CA PHE A 173 8.32 -10.08 0.11
C PHE A 173 9.62 -9.29 0.39
N LEU A 174 9.60 -8.28 1.30
CA LEU A 174 10.82 -7.64 1.79
C LEU A 174 11.66 -8.60 2.65
N ALA A 175 11.01 -9.40 3.52
CA ALA A 175 11.70 -10.45 4.30
C ALA A 175 12.29 -11.56 3.42
N LEU A 176 11.73 -11.77 2.22
CA LEU A 176 12.25 -12.66 1.19
C LEU A 176 13.33 -12.02 0.31
N ALA A 177 13.60 -10.73 0.50
CA ALA A 177 14.50 -9.92 -0.30
C ALA A 177 14.16 -9.94 -1.81
N TRP A 178 12.87 -9.87 -2.16
CA TRP A 178 12.42 -9.82 -3.56
C TRP A 178 12.41 -8.39 -4.12
N HIS A 179 12.28 -7.38 -3.27
CA HIS A 179 12.16 -5.97 -3.64
C HIS A 179 12.85 -5.06 -2.62
N TYR A 180 13.17 -3.84 -3.04
CA TYR A 180 13.57 -2.77 -2.14
C TYR A 180 12.35 -2.03 -1.55
N PRO A 181 12.48 -1.35 -0.39
CA PRO A 181 11.45 -0.48 0.19
C PRO A 181 10.93 0.60 -0.77
N SER A 182 11.80 1.20 -1.57
CA SER A 182 11.41 2.17 -2.61
C SER A 182 10.51 1.55 -3.69
N ASP A 183 10.69 0.25 -4.03
CA ASP A 183 9.82 -0.46 -4.97
C ASP A 183 8.39 -0.58 -4.41
N VAL A 184 8.26 -0.73 -3.07
CA VAL A 184 6.96 -0.74 -2.37
C VAL A 184 6.26 0.60 -2.54
N LEU A 185 6.97 1.71 -2.26
CA LEU A 185 6.42 3.06 -2.40
C LEU A 185 6.01 3.33 -3.85
N GLY A 186 6.82 2.90 -4.82
CA GLY A 186 6.47 2.96 -6.23
C GLY A 186 5.15 2.24 -6.54
N GLY A 187 4.98 1.01 -6.06
CA GLY A 187 3.73 0.26 -6.23
C GLY A 187 2.51 0.93 -5.60
N PHE A 188 2.66 1.49 -4.40
CA PHE A 188 1.59 2.25 -3.72
C PHE A 188 1.19 3.51 -4.49
N LEU A 189 2.16 4.22 -5.07
CA LEU A 189 1.91 5.42 -5.86
C LEU A 189 1.22 5.11 -7.19
N VAL A 190 1.57 4.00 -7.86
CA VAL A 190 0.84 3.53 -9.05
C VAL A 190 -0.62 3.24 -8.70
N ALA A 191 -0.87 2.46 -7.65
CA ALA A 191 -2.23 2.13 -7.19
C ALA A 191 -3.04 3.39 -6.82
N THR A 192 -2.40 4.35 -6.14
CA THR A 192 -3.02 5.61 -5.73
C THR A 192 -3.35 6.48 -6.94
N THR A 193 -2.46 6.60 -7.91
CA THR A 193 -2.66 7.37 -9.15
C THR A 193 -3.91 6.88 -9.88
N TRP A 194 -4.01 5.58 -10.16
CA TRP A 194 -5.17 5.01 -10.83
C TRP A 194 -6.45 5.15 -10.02
N THR A 195 -6.37 5.00 -8.69
CA THR A 195 -7.52 5.19 -7.82
C THR A 195 -8.05 6.62 -7.87
N LEU A 196 -7.15 7.61 -7.81
CA LEU A 196 -7.54 9.03 -7.89
C LEU A 196 -8.09 9.40 -9.27
N LEU A 197 -7.52 8.88 -10.35
CA LEU A 197 -8.06 9.06 -11.72
C LEU A 197 -9.47 8.49 -11.83
N ALA A 198 -9.69 7.25 -11.40
CA ALA A 198 -10.98 6.60 -11.48
C ALA A 198 -12.04 7.28 -10.58
N VAL A 199 -11.67 7.69 -9.37
CA VAL A 199 -12.55 8.46 -8.47
C VAL A 199 -12.85 9.84 -9.05
N GLY A 200 -11.85 10.53 -9.61
CA GLY A 200 -12.03 11.79 -10.32
C GLY A 200 -13.04 11.69 -11.47
N ALA A 201 -12.92 10.64 -12.28
CA ALA A 201 -13.85 10.33 -13.37
C ALA A 201 -15.28 10.04 -12.84
N LEU A 202 -15.40 9.23 -11.78
CA LEU A 202 -16.69 8.95 -11.13
C LEU A 202 -17.37 10.23 -10.62
N LEU A 203 -16.59 11.17 -10.05
CA LEU A 203 -17.08 12.43 -9.51
C LEU A 203 -17.43 13.44 -10.61
N ALA A 204 -16.84 13.33 -11.80
CA ALA A 204 -17.17 14.16 -12.96
C ALA A 204 -18.49 13.74 -13.63
N LEU A 205 -18.95 12.50 -13.44
CA LEU A 205 -20.21 12.03 -14.01
C LEU A 205 -21.43 12.63 -13.28
N PRO A 206 -22.54 12.92 -13.99
CA PRO A 206 -23.77 13.39 -13.37
C PRO A 206 -24.23 12.44 -12.27
N GLN A 207 -24.39 12.96 -11.06
CA GLN A 207 -24.83 12.18 -9.90
C GLN A 207 -26.36 12.22 -9.82
N ARG A 208 -27.02 11.10 -9.99
CA ARG A 208 -28.48 10.95 -9.76
C ARG A 208 -28.78 10.66 -8.29
N GLN A 209 -28.22 11.37 -7.35
CA GLN A 209 -28.45 11.11 -5.93
C GLN A 209 -29.05 12.31 -5.20
N PRO A 210 -30.05 12.08 -4.30
CA PRO A 210 -30.57 13.11 -3.42
C PRO A 210 -29.45 13.63 -2.49
N ALA A 211 -29.55 14.88 -2.08
CA ALA A 211 -28.61 15.51 -1.16
C ALA A 211 -28.51 14.69 0.14
N VAL A 212 -27.30 14.23 0.46
CA VAL A 212 -27.05 13.47 1.69
C VAL A 212 -26.84 14.47 2.84
N PRO A 213 -27.44 14.22 4.04
CA PRO A 213 -27.25 15.07 5.21
C PRO A 213 -25.76 15.25 5.55
N SER A 214 -25.38 16.43 6.04
CA SER A 214 -24.03 16.76 6.47
C SER A 214 -23.55 15.77 7.54
N VAL A 215 -22.39 15.13 7.34
CA VAL A 215 -21.81 14.21 8.31
C VAL A 215 -21.32 14.98 9.54
N SER A 216 -21.87 14.68 10.71
CA SER A 216 -21.47 15.26 12.00
C SER A 216 -19.97 14.98 12.31
N LYS A 217 -19.32 15.90 13.05
CA LYS A 217 -17.93 15.71 13.55
C LYS A 217 -17.75 14.41 14.34
N THR A 218 -18.74 14.03 15.14
CA THR A 218 -18.78 12.76 15.91
C THR A 218 -18.73 11.53 14.99
N ALA A 219 -19.35 11.58 13.81
CA ALA A 219 -19.28 10.49 12.85
C ALA A 219 -17.87 10.33 12.22
N THR A 220 -17.07 11.40 12.18
CA THR A 220 -15.69 11.35 11.69
C THR A 220 -14.77 10.61 12.68
N TRP A 221 -14.86 10.91 13.96
CA TRP A 221 -14.07 10.23 14.99
C TRP A 221 -14.38 8.73 15.08
N ARG A 222 -15.68 8.35 15.05
CA ARG A 222 -16.10 6.94 15.01
C ARG A 222 -15.53 6.18 13.81
N ALA A 223 -15.33 6.86 12.70
CA ALA A 223 -14.78 6.23 11.51
C ALA A 223 -13.26 6.06 11.51
N LEU A 224 -12.53 6.84 12.30
CA LEU A 224 -11.10 6.64 12.50
C LEU A 224 -10.82 5.54 13.53
N GLY A 225 -11.85 5.11 14.30
CA GLY A 225 -11.72 4.09 15.34
C GLY A 225 -11.01 2.82 14.89
N PRO A 226 -11.42 2.15 13.81
CA PRO A 226 -10.74 0.94 13.34
C PRO A 226 -9.29 1.16 12.93
N SER A 227 -8.98 2.29 12.27
CA SER A 227 -7.59 2.63 11.92
C SER A 227 -6.74 2.92 13.15
N ALA A 228 -7.32 3.66 14.12
CA ALA A 228 -6.66 3.90 15.40
C ALA A 228 -6.48 2.60 16.20
N ALA A 229 -7.49 1.74 16.23
CA ALA A 229 -7.40 0.42 16.89
C ALA A 229 -6.33 -0.47 16.25
N ALA A 230 -6.17 -0.43 14.92
CA ALA A 230 -5.11 -1.16 14.24
C ALA A 230 -3.71 -0.66 14.64
N VAL A 231 -3.52 0.66 14.72
CA VAL A 231 -2.25 1.26 15.17
C VAL A 231 -1.97 0.94 16.63
N ILE A 232 -2.98 1.08 17.51
CA ILE A 232 -2.85 0.78 18.95
C ILE A 232 -2.58 -0.71 19.15
N GLY A 233 -3.28 -1.59 18.43
CA GLY A 233 -3.10 -3.05 18.50
C GLY A 233 -1.71 -3.47 18.04
N ALA A 234 -1.23 -2.93 16.91
CA ALA A 234 0.12 -3.19 16.42
C ALA A 234 1.19 -2.65 17.38
N GLY A 235 1.01 -1.43 17.90
CA GLY A 235 1.88 -0.85 18.93
C GLY A 235 1.88 -1.66 20.22
N GLY A 236 0.70 -2.07 20.69
CA GLY A 236 0.55 -2.91 21.87
C GLY A 236 1.25 -4.28 21.73
N LEU A 237 1.11 -4.91 20.56
CA LEU A 237 1.81 -6.16 20.26
C LEU A 237 3.32 -5.96 20.23
N ALA A 238 3.80 -4.88 19.63
CA ALA A 238 5.23 -4.55 19.62
C ALA A 238 5.78 -4.34 21.02
N VAL A 239 5.04 -3.62 21.88
CA VAL A 239 5.38 -3.43 23.30
C VAL A 239 5.38 -4.76 24.04
N LEU A 240 4.36 -5.61 23.84
CA LEU A 240 4.28 -6.94 24.46
C LEU A 240 5.49 -7.81 24.10
N VAL A 241 5.87 -7.84 22.83
CA VAL A 241 7.05 -8.58 22.35
C VAL A 241 8.34 -7.99 22.93
N ALA A 242 8.44 -6.66 23.02
CA ALA A 242 9.58 -5.98 23.62
C ALA A 242 9.72 -6.29 25.13
N VAL A 243 8.60 -6.35 25.85
CA VAL A 243 8.57 -6.72 27.27
C VAL A 243 8.91 -8.21 27.46
N ALA A 244 8.40 -9.08 26.59
CA ALA A 244 8.64 -10.52 26.66
C ALA A 244 10.10 -10.92 26.32
N ARG A 245 10.76 -10.13 25.45
CA ARG A 245 12.16 -10.40 24.99
C ARG A 245 12.99 -9.11 24.89
N PRO A 246 13.15 -8.37 26.00
CA PRO A 246 13.68 -6.99 25.97
C PRO A 246 15.08 -6.93 25.34
N HIS A 247 15.99 -7.81 25.74
CA HIS A 247 17.35 -7.80 25.20
C HIS A 247 17.41 -8.05 23.69
N ALA A 248 16.66 -9.04 23.20
CA ALA A 248 16.67 -9.39 21.78
C ALA A 248 15.99 -8.31 20.91
N VAL A 249 14.90 -7.74 21.37
CA VAL A 249 14.14 -6.72 20.62
C VAL A 249 14.90 -5.38 20.65
N VAL A 250 15.37 -4.95 21.81
CA VAL A 250 16.08 -3.67 21.94
C VAL A 250 17.43 -3.72 21.21
N SER A 251 18.19 -4.82 21.31
CA SER A 251 19.45 -4.96 20.57
C SER A 251 19.22 -4.96 19.06
N PHE A 252 18.21 -5.70 18.58
CA PHE A 252 17.87 -5.71 17.16
C PHE A 252 17.40 -4.33 16.67
N ALA A 253 16.54 -3.65 17.43
CA ALA A 253 16.06 -2.32 17.05
C ALA A 253 17.19 -1.28 17.01
N ARG A 254 18.12 -1.34 17.94
CA ARG A 254 19.30 -0.45 17.97
C ARG A 254 20.29 -0.73 16.83
N SER A 255 20.48 -1.99 16.48
CA SER A 255 21.35 -2.36 15.34
C SER A 255 20.70 -2.11 13.98
N HIS A 256 19.34 -1.91 13.93
CA HIS A 256 18.56 -1.73 12.71
C HIS A 256 17.60 -0.54 12.81
N GLU A 257 18.06 0.61 13.31
CA GLU A 257 17.20 1.79 13.51
C GLU A 257 16.52 2.24 12.21
N VAL A 258 17.26 2.28 11.10
CA VAL A 258 16.75 2.66 9.78
C VAL A 258 15.64 1.69 9.30
N PHE A 259 15.80 0.39 9.59
CA PHE A 259 14.77 -0.61 9.31
C PHE A 259 13.47 -0.32 10.09
N VAL A 260 13.58 -0.03 11.39
CA VAL A 260 12.39 0.25 12.22
C VAL A 260 11.61 1.45 11.68
N LEU A 261 12.34 2.52 11.33
CA LEU A 261 11.74 3.72 10.73
C LEU A 261 11.11 3.43 9.35
N GLY A 262 11.81 2.68 8.51
CA GLY A 262 11.32 2.31 7.17
C GLY A 262 10.10 1.41 7.21
N ALA A 263 10.09 0.41 8.08
CA ALA A 263 8.93 -0.45 8.30
C ALA A 263 7.72 0.39 8.78
N ALA A 264 7.91 1.22 9.79
CA ALA A 264 6.86 2.12 10.28
C ALA A 264 6.34 3.06 9.17
N ALA A 265 7.23 3.62 8.35
CA ALA A 265 6.86 4.49 7.22
C ALA A 265 5.99 3.75 6.20
N ILE A 266 6.35 2.54 5.78
CA ILE A 266 5.53 1.72 4.86
C ILE A 266 4.14 1.48 5.43
N ALA A 267 4.04 1.10 6.72
CA ALA A 267 2.77 0.84 7.37
C ALA A 267 1.90 2.12 7.47
N LEU A 268 2.51 3.24 7.84
CA LEU A 268 1.82 4.53 7.93
C LEU A 268 1.32 5.02 6.57
N VAL A 269 2.13 4.87 5.51
CA VAL A 269 1.71 5.23 4.15
C VAL A 269 0.53 4.37 3.70
N ALA A 270 0.58 3.05 3.88
CA ALA A 270 -0.51 2.16 3.53
C ALA A 270 -1.81 2.55 4.26
N LEU A 271 -1.73 2.79 5.58
CA LEU A 271 -2.87 3.20 6.39
C LEU A 271 -3.39 4.59 5.99
N ALA A 272 -2.50 5.54 5.72
CA ALA A 272 -2.87 6.89 5.28
C ALA A 272 -3.60 6.87 3.93
N LEU A 273 -3.14 6.08 2.96
CA LEU A 273 -3.77 5.95 1.65
C LEU A 273 -5.17 5.33 1.76
N ALA A 274 -5.31 4.21 2.48
CA ALA A 274 -6.60 3.54 2.66
C ALA A 274 -7.59 4.42 3.46
N THR A 275 -7.14 5.04 4.56
CA THR A 275 -7.96 5.92 5.40
C THR A 275 -8.28 7.23 4.68
N GLY A 276 -7.33 7.80 3.95
CA GLY A 276 -7.52 9.00 3.14
C GLY A 276 -8.60 8.80 2.08
N LEU A 277 -8.53 7.69 1.34
CA LEU A 277 -9.59 7.33 0.39
C LEU A 277 -10.93 7.15 1.08
N MET A 278 -10.96 6.40 2.20
CA MET A 278 -12.19 6.20 2.97
C MET A 278 -12.83 7.53 3.36
N LEU A 279 -12.05 8.50 3.85
CA LEU A 279 -12.55 9.83 4.24
C LEU A 279 -13.01 10.64 3.02
N ALA A 280 -12.29 10.55 1.90
CA ALA A 280 -12.58 11.26 0.67
C ALA A 280 -13.89 10.82 -0.01
N VAL A 281 -14.24 9.52 0.09
CA VAL A 281 -15.46 8.94 -0.53
C VAL A 281 -16.63 8.82 0.45
N ARG A 282 -16.56 9.43 1.63
CA ARG A 282 -17.67 9.50 2.58
C ARG A 282 -18.78 10.40 2.05
N ARG A 283 -19.85 9.75 1.62
CA ARG A 283 -21.14 10.38 1.31
C ARG A 283 -22.23 9.74 2.13
#